data_2054a9e9d5da8596f963b0c501205b5f
#
_entry.id   2054a9e9d5da8596f963b0c501205b5f
#
_cell.length_a   1.000
_cell.length_b   1.000
_cell.length_c   1.000
_cell.angle_alpha   90.00
_cell.angle_beta   90.00
_cell.angle_gamma   90.00
#
_symmetry.space_group_name_H-M   'P 1'
#
loop_
_entity.id
_entity.type
_entity.pdbx_description
1 polymer ?
#
loop_
_entity_poly.entity_id
_entity_poly.type
_entity_poly.pdbx_seq_one_letter_code
_entity_poly.pdbx_strand_id
1 'polypeptide(L)'
;VESGEILCVPGADWHGLDLIQQFSPHMKGEWGFMPLPAWVQKGKPGPRTSTFAGQGLLIYKESKAIEKCWDFMEFVITNKDANAKRFLDGNSFPAFLPAFKDKRILKPHDYFTGDKSMGELLVELADEIPDVIPHHRRPNAVFTIRENTFSNVMYEVATPRDALMELKKLIERKR
;
A
#
# COMPACT_ATOMS: atom_id res chain seq x y z
N VAL A 1 17.02 -5.47 8.99
CA VAL A 1 15.95 -5.88 9.90
C VAL A 1 16.53 -6.74 11.01
N GLU A 2 17.12 -7.88 10.70
CA GLU A 2 17.65 -8.84 11.68
C GLU A 2 18.79 -8.27 12.54
N SER A 3 19.55 -7.29 12.02
CA SER A 3 20.61 -6.60 12.76
C SER A 3 20.07 -5.62 13.83
N GLY A 4 18.78 -5.40 13.89
CA GLY A 4 18.18 -4.39 14.77
C GLY A 4 18.34 -2.93 14.32
N GLU A 5 18.97 -2.70 13.16
CA GLU A 5 19.15 -1.34 12.63
C GLU A 5 17.86 -0.76 12.03
N ILE A 6 16.96 -1.62 11.54
CA ILE A 6 15.66 -1.23 11.00
C ILE A 6 14.59 -1.70 11.97
N LEU A 7 13.99 -0.77 12.68
CA LEU A 7 12.97 -1.03 13.70
C LEU A 7 11.53 -0.84 13.17
N CYS A 8 11.35 -0.16 12.05
CA CYS A 8 10.06 0.13 11.48
C CYS A 8 10.15 0.14 9.95
N VAL A 9 9.19 -0.47 9.30
CA VAL A 9 9.08 -0.51 7.83
C VAL A 9 7.72 0.07 7.43
N PRO A 10 7.67 1.32 6.95
CA PRO A 10 6.44 1.84 6.34
C PRO A 10 6.24 1.21 4.96
N GLY A 11 5.05 0.67 4.71
CA GLY A 11 4.80 -0.01 3.44
C GLY A 11 3.36 -0.46 3.29
N ALA A 12 3.10 -1.14 2.19
CA ALA A 12 1.82 -1.78 1.92
C ALA A 12 1.64 -3.06 2.79
N ASP A 13 0.41 -3.53 2.88
CA ASP A 13 0.03 -4.73 3.61
C ASP A 13 0.88 -5.96 3.25
N TRP A 14 1.10 -6.19 1.96
CA TRP A 14 1.91 -7.31 1.47
C TRP A 14 3.39 -7.23 1.89
N HIS A 15 3.93 -6.07 2.24
CA HIS A 15 5.29 -5.97 2.78
C HIS A 15 5.45 -6.75 4.08
N GLY A 16 4.50 -6.60 5.01
CA GLY A 16 4.49 -7.35 6.25
C GLY A 16 4.12 -8.80 6.01
N LEU A 17 3.01 -9.02 5.30
CA LEU A 17 2.43 -10.34 5.13
C LEU A 17 3.26 -11.28 4.25
N ASP A 18 3.97 -10.77 3.25
CA ASP A 18 4.85 -11.58 2.39
C ASP A 18 6.31 -11.47 2.79
N LEU A 19 6.89 -10.27 2.58
CA LEU A 19 8.33 -10.13 2.61
C LEU A 19 8.92 -10.38 3.99
N ILE A 20 8.36 -9.78 5.05
CA ILE A 20 8.93 -9.94 6.40
C ILE A 20 8.83 -11.39 6.84
N GLN A 21 7.69 -12.04 6.66
CA GLN A 21 7.52 -13.43 7.03
C GLN A 21 8.44 -14.37 6.24
N GLN A 22 8.59 -14.12 4.95
CA GLN A 22 9.37 -14.98 4.05
C GLN A 22 10.87 -14.88 4.30
N PHE A 23 11.37 -13.66 4.53
CA PHE A 23 12.79 -13.42 4.69
C PHE A 23 13.29 -13.47 6.14
N SER A 24 12.39 -13.34 7.11
CA SER A 24 12.73 -13.38 8.54
C SER A 24 11.74 -14.25 9.33
N PRO A 25 11.55 -15.53 8.97
CA PRO A 25 10.56 -16.41 9.61
C PRO A 25 10.84 -16.65 11.10
N HIS A 26 12.09 -16.52 11.54
CA HIS A 26 12.49 -16.69 12.94
C HIS A 26 12.09 -15.52 13.85
N MET A 27 11.70 -14.36 13.27
CA MET A 27 11.21 -13.21 14.02
C MET A 27 9.70 -13.27 14.28
N LYS A 28 9.10 -14.44 14.24
CA LYS A 28 7.70 -14.65 14.58
C LYS A 28 7.41 -14.17 16.01
N GLY A 29 6.40 -13.30 16.14
CA GLY A 29 5.99 -12.72 17.42
C GLY A 29 6.75 -11.45 17.82
N GLU A 30 7.73 -11.00 17.03
CA GLU A 30 8.49 -9.78 17.30
C GLU A 30 7.98 -8.56 16.53
N TRP A 31 7.12 -8.77 15.54
CA TRP A 31 6.58 -7.71 14.69
C TRP A 31 5.12 -7.41 15.02
N GLY A 32 4.80 -6.13 15.07
CA GLY A 32 3.43 -5.65 15.20
C GLY A 32 3.06 -4.67 14.09
N PHE A 33 1.79 -4.32 14.04
CA PHE A 33 1.26 -3.30 13.13
C PHE A 33 0.87 -2.05 13.88
N MET A 34 1.10 -0.91 13.25
CA MET A 34 0.64 0.39 13.74
C MET A 34 0.20 1.28 12.58
N PRO A 35 -0.74 2.21 12.81
CA PRO A 35 -1.05 3.23 11.84
C PRO A 35 0.17 4.11 11.56
N LEU A 36 0.22 4.73 10.38
CA LEU A 36 1.22 5.77 10.13
C LEU A 36 1.02 6.95 11.11
N PRO A 37 2.11 7.58 11.56
CA PRO A 37 2.01 8.81 12.33
C PRO A 37 1.28 9.90 11.55
N ALA A 38 0.25 10.49 12.15
CA ALA A 38 -0.51 11.55 11.51
C ALA A 38 0.17 12.92 11.68
N TRP A 39 0.22 13.69 10.61
CA TRP A 39 0.57 15.09 10.69
C TRP A 39 -0.58 15.90 11.26
N VAL A 40 -0.29 16.76 12.22
CA VAL A 40 -1.29 17.69 12.75
C VAL A 40 -1.20 19.02 12.02
N GLN A 41 -2.25 19.38 11.27
CA GLN A 41 -2.36 20.66 10.60
C GLN A 41 -3.52 21.46 11.20
N LYS A 42 -3.24 22.67 11.65
CA LYS A 42 -4.24 23.57 12.26
C LYS A 42 -5.05 22.90 13.38
N GLY A 43 -4.39 22.10 14.21
CA GLY A 43 -5.00 21.38 15.32
C GLY A 43 -5.84 20.14 14.94
N LYS A 44 -5.86 19.75 13.68
CA LYS A 44 -6.56 18.53 13.21
C LYS A 44 -5.54 17.48 12.78
N PRO A 45 -5.67 16.23 13.22
CA PRO A 45 -4.86 15.14 12.72
C PRO A 45 -5.22 14.87 11.25
N GLY A 46 -4.20 14.60 10.45
CA GLY A 46 -4.35 14.08 9.10
C GLY A 46 -4.64 12.57 9.09
N PRO A 47 -4.74 11.95 7.91
CA PRO A 47 -4.95 10.52 7.78
C PRO A 47 -3.76 9.74 8.34
N ARG A 48 -4.05 8.60 8.96
CA ARG A 48 -3.05 7.67 9.51
C ARG A 48 -2.72 6.53 8.56
N THR A 49 -3.19 6.62 7.33
CA THR A 49 -2.97 5.66 6.25
C THR A 49 -2.88 6.36 4.92
N SER A 50 -2.47 5.63 3.90
CA SER A 50 -2.47 6.10 2.51
C SER A 50 -2.58 4.91 1.57
N THR A 51 -2.74 5.18 0.28
CA THR A 51 -2.62 4.15 -0.75
C THR A 51 -1.24 4.21 -1.37
N PHE A 52 -0.67 3.06 -1.63
CA PHE A 52 0.58 2.93 -2.37
C PHE A 52 0.29 2.22 -3.70
N ALA A 53 -0.03 3.02 -4.71
CA ALA A 53 -0.50 2.56 -6.01
C ALA A 53 -1.90 1.89 -5.98
N GLY A 54 -2.23 1.20 -7.03
CA GLY A 54 -3.46 0.42 -7.19
C GLY A 54 -3.25 -0.63 -8.27
N GLN A 55 -4.06 -1.67 -8.22
CA GLN A 55 -4.06 -2.72 -9.22
C GLN A 55 -5.41 -2.76 -9.93
N GLY A 56 -5.38 -3.10 -11.22
CA GLY A 56 -6.57 -3.26 -12.02
C GLY A 56 -6.48 -4.52 -12.86
N LEU A 57 -7.64 -5.04 -13.21
CA LEU A 57 -7.77 -6.13 -14.18
C LEU A 57 -8.13 -5.53 -15.54
N LEU A 58 -7.54 -6.05 -16.59
CA LEU A 58 -7.78 -5.61 -17.94
C LEU A 58 -8.22 -6.79 -18.80
N ILE A 59 -9.19 -6.57 -19.67
CA ILE A 59 -9.58 -7.55 -20.69
C ILE A 59 -8.93 -7.15 -22.02
N TYR A 60 -8.22 -8.09 -22.62
CA TYR A 60 -7.66 -7.85 -23.94
C TYR A 60 -8.81 -7.67 -24.96
N LYS A 61 -8.83 -6.55 -25.65
CA LYS A 61 -9.94 -6.15 -26.53
C LYS A 61 -10.24 -7.13 -27.67
N GLU A 62 -9.24 -7.89 -28.15
CA GLU A 62 -9.40 -8.89 -29.20
C GLU A 62 -9.74 -10.29 -28.64
N SER A 63 -9.99 -10.41 -27.34
CA SER A 63 -10.40 -11.67 -26.73
C SER A 63 -11.71 -12.15 -27.31
N LYS A 64 -11.78 -13.44 -27.62
CA LYS A 64 -13.03 -14.09 -28.07
C LYS A 64 -13.92 -14.53 -26.91
N ALA A 65 -13.50 -14.29 -25.68
CA ALA A 65 -14.18 -14.73 -24.45
C ALA A 65 -14.42 -13.55 -23.48
N ILE A 66 -14.74 -12.36 -24.00
CA ILE A 66 -14.90 -11.14 -23.20
C ILE A 66 -15.89 -11.34 -22.04
N GLU A 67 -17.06 -11.93 -22.30
CA GLU A 67 -18.07 -12.21 -21.28
C GLU A 67 -17.52 -13.07 -20.15
N LYS A 68 -16.85 -14.16 -20.46
CA LYS A 68 -16.22 -15.04 -19.44
C LYS A 68 -15.11 -14.33 -18.66
N CYS A 69 -14.37 -13.45 -19.33
CA CYS A 69 -13.36 -12.63 -18.64
C CYS A 69 -14.04 -11.66 -17.67
N TRP A 70 -15.16 -11.08 -18.07
CA TRP A 70 -15.94 -10.19 -17.21
C TRP A 70 -16.51 -10.93 -15.99
N ASP A 71 -17.16 -12.07 -16.20
CA ASP A 71 -17.68 -12.92 -15.13
C ASP A 71 -16.58 -13.28 -14.10
N PHE A 72 -15.39 -13.60 -14.61
CA PHE A 72 -14.24 -13.89 -13.75
C PHE A 72 -13.78 -12.65 -12.96
N MET A 73 -13.71 -11.49 -13.61
CA MET A 73 -13.33 -10.24 -12.94
C MET A 73 -14.34 -9.86 -11.87
N GLU A 74 -15.63 -9.94 -12.20
CA GLU A 74 -16.70 -9.69 -11.23
C GLU A 74 -16.60 -10.62 -10.02
N PHE A 75 -16.42 -11.92 -10.27
CA PHE A 75 -16.22 -12.91 -9.19
C PHE A 75 -15.02 -12.55 -8.31
N VAL A 76 -13.87 -12.29 -8.90
CA VAL A 76 -12.64 -11.99 -8.14
C VAL A 76 -12.79 -10.73 -7.29
N ILE A 77 -13.48 -9.71 -7.80
CA ILE A 77 -13.62 -8.42 -7.12
C ILE A 77 -14.74 -8.46 -6.07
N THR A 78 -15.90 -9.08 -6.38
CA THR A 78 -17.12 -8.89 -5.58
C THR A 78 -17.49 -10.11 -4.73
N ASN A 79 -16.89 -11.27 -4.95
CA ASN A 79 -17.18 -12.45 -4.15
C ASN A 79 -16.51 -12.37 -2.77
N LYS A 80 -17.31 -12.36 -1.70
CA LYS A 80 -16.83 -12.23 -0.31
C LYS A 80 -15.88 -13.35 0.09
N ASP A 81 -16.21 -14.58 -0.26
CA ASP A 81 -15.40 -15.76 0.08
C ASP A 81 -14.05 -15.73 -0.63
N ALA A 82 -14.04 -15.43 -1.93
CA ALA A 82 -12.83 -15.27 -2.71
C ALA A 82 -11.93 -14.15 -2.16
N ASN A 83 -12.52 -13.02 -1.74
CA ASN A 83 -11.77 -11.91 -1.15
C ASN A 83 -11.17 -12.27 0.22
N ALA A 84 -11.94 -12.93 1.09
CA ALA A 84 -11.43 -13.38 2.39
C ALA A 84 -10.31 -14.40 2.23
N LYS A 85 -10.47 -15.35 1.30
CA LYS A 85 -9.46 -16.37 1.01
C LYS A 85 -8.19 -15.76 0.41
N ARG A 86 -8.33 -14.78 -0.50
CA ARG A 86 -7.19 -14.05 -1.07
C ARG A 86 -6.38 -13.31 0.00
N PHE A 87 -7.03 -12.75 1.02
CA PHE A 87 -6.33 -12.11 2.13
C PHE A 87 -5.55 -13.13 2.96
N LEU A 88 -6.17 -14.27 3.29
CA LEU A 88 -5.52 -15.32 4.09
C LEU A 88 -4.35 -16.01 3.39
N ASP A 89 -4.53 -16.35 2.12
CA ASP A 89 -3.60 -17.18 1.36
C ASP A 89 -2.66 -16.35 0.46
N GLY A 90 -3.09 -15.17 0.07
CA GLY A 90 -2.40 -14.31 -0.90
C GLY A 90 -2.00 -12.95 -0.35
N ASN A 91 -2.12 -12.74 0.95
CA ASN A 91 -1.62 -11.56 1.66
C ASN A 91 -2.03 -10.21 1.04
N SER A 92 -3.21 -10.16 0.41
CA SER A 92 -3.72 -8.95 -0.25
C SER A 92 -5.05 -8.53 0.36
N PHE A 93 -5.06 -7.40 1.05
CA PHE A 93 -6.27 -6.87 1.66
C PHE A 93 -7.31 -6.52 0.59
N PRO A 94 -8.58 -6.96 0.74
CA PRO A 94 -9.60 -6.74 -0.27
C PRO A 94 -10.01 -5.27 -0.37
N ALA A 95 -10.29 -4.79 -1.59
CA ALA A 95 -10.92 -3.51 -1.82
C ALA A 95 -12.47 -3.57 -1.72
N PHE A 96 -13.05 -4.76 -1.60
CA PHE A 96 -14.49 -4.99 -1.54
C PHE A 96 -15.02 -4.83 -0.10
N LEU A 97 -15.54 -3.67 0.22
CA LEU A 97 -16.03 -3.32 1.57
C LEU A 97 -16.95 -4.38 2.23
N PRO A 98 -17.89 -5.05 1.50
CA PRO A 98 -18.69 -6.09 2.12
C PRO A 98 -17.93 -7.31 2.66
N ALA A 99 -16.67 -7.50 2.24
CA ALA A 99 -15.81 -8.56 2.76
C ALA A 99 -15.17 -8.20 4.13
N PHE A 100 -15.11 -6.92 4.49
CA PHE A 100 -14.46 -6.46 5.73
C PHE A 100 -15.05 -7.05 7.02
N LYS A 101 -16.31 -7.51 6.97
CA LYS A 101 -16.99 -8.16 8.10
C LYS A 101 -16.72 -9.66 8.20
N ASP A 102 -15.95 -10.22 7.27
CA ASP A 102 -15.63 -11.64 7.32
C ASP A 102 -14.64 -11.92 8.46
N LYS A 103 -15.00 -12.88 9.31
CA LYS A 103 -14.18 -13.24 10.47
C LYS A 103 -12.77 -13.72 10.12
N ARG A 104 -12.57 -14.22 8.91
CA ARG A 104 -11.26 -14.65 8.42
C ARG A 104 -10.33 -13.45 8.21
N ILE A 105 -10.87 -12.31 7.74
CA ILE A 105 -10.11 -11.07 7.57
C ILE A 105 -9.71 -10.47 8.92
N LEU A 106 -10.60 -10.57 9.91
CA LEU A 106 -10.37 -10.01 11.25
C LEU A 106 -9.51 -10.93 12.15
N LYS A 107 -9.21 -12.14 11.70
CA LYS A 107 -8.42 -13.09 12.49
C LYS A 107 -6.98 -12.59 12.66
N PRO A 108 -6.40 -12.71 13.88
CA PRO A 108 -4.99 -12.46 14.09
C PRO A 108 -4.12 -13.36 13.20
N HIS A 109 -3.05 -12.81 12.70
CA HIS A 109 -2.06 -13.56 11.93
C HIS A 109 -0.99 -14.11 12.89
N ASP A 110 -0.67 -15.39 12.81
CA ASP A 110 0.20 -16.08 13.77
C ASP A 110 1.65 -15.56 13.82
N TYR A 111 2.09 -14.88 12.79
CA TYR A 111 3.44 -14.32 12.72
C TYR A 111 3.58 -12.99 13.48
N PHE A 112 2.51 -12.20 13.54
CA PHE A 112 2.54 -10.87 14.12
C PHE A 112 1.96 -10.83 15.53
N THR A 113 2.36 -9.83 16.30
CA THR A 113 1.87 -9.55 17.65
C THR A 113 1.16 -8.18 17.68
N GLY A 114 0.39 -7.93 18.74
CA GLY A 114 -0.31 -6.67 18.98
C GLY A 114 -1.75 -6.87 19.41
N ASP A 115 -2.38 -5.78 19.87
CA ASP A 115 -3.75 -5.80 20.38
C ASP A 115 -4.80 -5.98 19.29
N LYS A 116 -4.47 -5.60 18.06
CA LYS A 116 -5.34 -5.73 16.88
C LYS A 116 -4.67 -6.57 15.81
N SER A 117 -5.47 -7.35 15.10
CA SER A 117 -5.01 -7.99 13.88
C SER A 117 -4.77 -6.95 12.79
N MET A 118 -3.97 -7.31 11.78
CA MET A 118 -3.77 -6.45 10.61
C MET A 118 -5.09 -6.15 9.90
N GLY A 119 -5.97 -7.15 9.76
CA GLY A 119 -7.28 -6.95 9.16
C GLY A 119 -8.15 -5.97 9.91
N GLU A 120 -8.20 -6.05 11.25
CA GLU A 120 -8.92 -5.11 12.08
C GLU A 120 -8.37 -3.69 11.93
N LEU A 121 -7.05 -3.53 11.91
CA LEU A 121 -6.41 -2.24 11.72
C LEU A 121 -6.72 -1.64 10.35
N LEU A 122 -6.64 -2.43 9.28
CA LEU A 122 -6.93 -1.97 7.92
C LEU A 122 -8.40 -1.60 7.73
N VAL A 123 -9.32 -2.35 8.36
CA VAL A 123 -10.75 -2.01 8.38
C VAL A 123 -10.99 -0.68 9.10
N GLU A 124 -10.36 -0.47 10.25
CA GLU A 124 -10.46 0.80 11.00
C GLU A 124 -9.98 1.99 10.17
N LEU A 125 -8.87 1.82 9.46
CA LEU A 125 -8.24 2.90 8.70
C LEU A 125 -8.85 3.12 7.31
N ALA A 126 -9.75 2.27 6.86
CA ALA A 126 -10.29 2.34 5.49
C ALA A 126 -10.96 3.69 5.17
N ASP A 127 -11.67 4.27 6.14
CA ASP A 127 -12.34 5.57 5.98
C ASP A 127 -11.36 6.76 6.06
N GLU A 128 -10.12 6.52 6.47
CA GLU A 128 -9.07 7.55 6.53
C GLU A 128 -8.23 7.62 5.25
N ILE A 129 -8.46 6.73 4.28
CA ILE A 129 -7.72 6.74 3.02
C ILE A 129 -7.97 8.05 2.30
N PRO A 130 -6.94 8.88 2.07
CA PRO A 130 -7.12 10.16 1.41
C PRO A 130 -7.46 9.99 -0.07
N ASP A 131 -8.26 10.88 -0.60
CA ASP A 131 -8.48 10.97 -2.04
C ASP A 131 -7.16 11.28 -2.75
N VAL A 132 -6.67 10.35 -3.54
CA VAL A 132 -5.50 10.54 -4.38
C VAL A 132 -5.95 10.99 -5.76
N ILE A 133 -5.86 12.28 -6.01
CA ILE A 133 -6.16 12.84 -7.33
C ILE A 133 -4.85 12.99 -8.10
N PRO A 134 -4.56 12.12 -9.09
CA PRO A 134 -3.39 12.27 -9.94
C PRO A 134 -3.44 13.61 -10.65
N HIS A 135 -2.36 14.38 -10.57
CA HIS A 135 -2.33 15.66 -11.27
C HIS A 135 -2.29 15.41 -12.78
N HIS A 136 -3.41 15.62 -13.48
CA HIS A 136 -3.58 15.30 -14.90
C HIS A 136 -2.52 15.90 -15.85
N ARG A 137 -1.91 17.04 -15.47
CA ARG A 137 -0.85 17.69 -16.26
C ARG A 137 0.54 17.12 -15.95
N ARG A 138 0.70 16.28 -14.91
CA ARG A 138 2.01 15.85 -14.42
C ARG A 138 1.97 14.42 -13.86
N PRO A 139 1.48 13.47 -14.64
CA PRO A 139 1.32 12.10 -14.16
C PRO A 139 2.65 11.46 -13.75
N ASN A 140 3.76 11.91 -14.34
CA ASN A 140 5.09 11.34 -14.07
C ASN A 140 5.85 12.04 -12.94
N ALA A 141 5.26 13.04 -12.27
CA ALA A 141 5.94 13.74 -11.19
C ALA A 141 6.37 12.81 -10.05
N VAL A 142 5.51 11.84 -9.70
CA VAL A 142 5.81 10.84 -8.67
C VAL A 142 7.01 9.98 -9.05
N PHE A 143 7.09 9.54 -10.30
CA PHE A 143 8.26 8.79 -10.79
C PHE A 143 9.53 9.63 -10.76
N THR A 144 9.46 10.89 -11.16
CA THR A 144 10.61 11.80 -11.10
C THR A 144 11.10 12.02 -9.68
N ILE A 145 10.19 12.14 -8.71
CA ILE A 145 10.54 12.24 -7.29
C ILE A 145 11.27 10.99 -6.83
N ARG A 146 10.71 9.82 -7.12
CA ARG A 146 11.24 8.53 -6.64
C ARG A 146 12.57 8.17 -7.30
N GLU A 147 12.63 8.24 -8.62
CA GLU A 147 13.76 7.72 -9.39
C GLU A 147 14.99 8.64 -9.36
N ASN A 148 14.78 9.94 -9.34
CA ASN A 148 15.89 10.89 -9.46
C ASN A 148 16.12 11.68 -8.18
N THR A 149 15.08 12.36 -7.67
CA THR A 149 15.27 13.31 -6.57
C THR A 149 15.67 12.62 -5.28
N PHE A 150 14.93 11.58 -4.89
CA PHE A 150 15.19 10.83 -3.67
C PHE A 150 16.53 10.08 -3.75
N SER A 151 16.78 9.39 -4.86
CA SER A 151 18.03 8.65 -5.07
C SER A 151 19.25 9.56 -5.06
N ASN A 152 19.18 10.74 -5.68
CA ASN A 152 20.29 11.69 -5.67
C ASN A 152 20.65 12.16 -4.26
N VAL A 153 19.65 12.32 -3.40
CA VAL A 153 19.89 12.68 -1.98
C VAL A 153 20.47 11.50 -1.21
N MET A 154 19.92 10.30 -1.40
CA MET A 154 20.36 9.10 -0.68
C MET A 154 21.78 8.66 -1.05
N TYR A 155 22.19 8.89 -2.29
CA TYR A 155 23.56 8.61 -2.77
C TYR A 155 24.48 9.82 -2.67
N GLU A 156 24.09 10.87 -1.94
CA GLU A 156 24.89 12.07 -1.71
C GLU A 156 25.35 12.80 -3.01
N VAL A 157 24.64 12.58 -4.11
CA VAL A 157 24.88 13.25 -5.40
C VAL A 157 24.43 14.71 -5.37
N ALA A 158 23.41 15.02 -4.57
CA ALA A 158 22.89 16.37 -4.41
C ALA A 158 22.38 16.60 -2.97
N THR A 159 22.43 17.87 -2.53
CA THR A 159 21.78 18.22 -1.28
C THR A 159 20.26 18.08 -1.40
N PRO A 160 19.50 17.84 -0.32
CA PRO A 160 18.03 17.79 -0.35
C PRO A 160 17.43 19.04 -0.99
N ARG A 161 18.01 20.21 -0.73
CA ARG A 161 17.56 21.50 -1.28
C ARG A 161 17.76 21.56 -2.80
N ASP A 162 18.95 21.19 -3.28
CA ASP A 162 19.25 21.25 -4.71
C ASP A 162 18.43 20.23 -5.50
N ALA A 163 18.27 19.02 -4.95
CA ALA A 163 17.43 17.99 -5.55
C ALA A 163 15.96 18.42 -5.68
N LEU A 164 15.40 19.09 -4.66
CA LEU A 164 14.05 19.65 -4.73
C LEU A 164 13.93 20.84 -5.69
N MET A 165 14.95 21.67 -5.79
CA MET A 165 14.97 22.78 -6.77
C MET A 165 15.03 22.26 -8.21
N GLU A 166 15.80 21.21 -8.46
CA GLU A 166 15.86 20.56 -9.77
C GLU A 166 14.54 19.88 -10.12
N LEU A 167 13.94 19.16 -9.19
CA LEU A 167 12.60 18.60 -9.34
C LEU A 167 11.59 19.67 -9.74
N LYS A 168 11.58 20.80 -9.05
CA LYS A 168 10.68 21.93 -9.37
C LYS A 168 10.86 22.38 -10.82
N LYS A 169 12.10 22.58 -11.26
CA LYS A 169 12.40 22.97 -12.65
C LYS A 169 11.91 21.92 -13.66
N LEU A 170 12.13 20.62 -13.38
CA LEU A 170 11.67 19.53 -14.25
C LEU A 170 10.15 19.49 -14.35
N ILE A 171 9.47 19.72 -13.23
CA ILE A 171 8.00 19.76 -13.20
C ILE A 171 7.46 20.99 -13.96
N GLU A 172 8.12 22.12 -13.90
CA GLU A 172 7.73 23.35 -14.59
C GLU A 172 8.02 23.33 -16.10
N ARG A 173 9.11 22.66 -16.53
CA ARG A 173 9.50 22.57 -17.95
C ARG A 173 8.58 21.66 -18.81
N LYS A 174 7.87 20.73 -18.21
CA LYS A 174 6.97 19.78 -18.92
C LYS A 174 5.55 20.35 -19.12
N ARG A 175 5.46 21.64 -19.37
CA ARG A 175 4.22 22.28 -19.82
C ARG A 175 3.99 22.12 -21.30
#